data_73fd5bdbc19c922e58d034b131030732
#
_entry.id   73fd5bdbc19c922e58d034b131030732
#
_cell.length_a   1.000
_cell.length_b   1.000
_cell.length_c   1.000
_cell.angle_alpha   90.00
_cell.angle_beta   90.00
_cell.angle_gamma   90.00
#
_symmetry.space_group_name_H-M   'P 1'
#
loop_
_entity.id
_entity.type
_entity.pdbx_description
1 polymer ?
#
loop_
_entity_poly.entity_id
_entity_poly.type
_entity_poly.pdbx_seq_one_letter_code
_entity_poly.pdbx_strand_id
1 'polypeptide(L)'
;MHQGQQELTTLSLWVRLQDRKGAQIIRYIVGIDGGGSKTNLEVRFFDSLDSPYDILNKEKKSFKTGPLNVKNIASGSLNEAVISMLNFLKGLNGGLKPCEMIVVGTAGASNPETVENIRKAFIGNGYSGKLVIVGDDITALKGGLSGRAGAVLISGTGSICNGIDQKGHSLRSGGWGYLIDDVGSGYAIGHDILSQVVRENDGRSEKSVLTELVYERLNISSIPELIAYVYSENTGKNDIAALAPLVAEGMAKGDKASIDICDRAVSELCSLAEAVIKGLERKHPELMLSGSILTKLLPVRERFIKAFKSRNENVKISEPEHSAETGAVLIGAEMVLQEGNLLENNS
;
A
#
# COMPACT_ATOMS: atom_id res chain seq x y z
N MET A 1 -23.10 -40.99 51.00
CA MET A 1 -21.85 -40.23 50.82
C MET A 1 -21.76 -39.85 49.35
N HIS A 2 -22.30 -38.68 49.01
CA HIS A 2 -22.24 -38.13 47.65
C HIS A 2 -21.16 -37.09 47.65
N GLN A 3 -20.10 -37.33 46.90
CA GLN A 3 -19.16 -36.26 46.50
C GLN A 3 -19.65 -35.69 45.18
N GLY A 4 -20.04 -34.40 45.22
CA GLY A 4 -20.33 -33.63 44.04
C GLY A 4 -19.02 -33.29 43.28
N GLN A 5 -18.97 -33.71 42.05
CA GLN A 5 -18.03 -33.18 41.08
C GLN A 5 -18.52 -31.76 40.69
N GLN A 6 -17.84 -30.74 41.16
CA GLN A 6 -17.94 -29.40 40.59
C GLN A 6 -17.30 -29.43 39.22
N GLU A 7 -18.10 -29.29 38.18
CA GLU A 7 -17.66 -28.89 36.86
C GLU A 7 -16.99 -27.49 36.96
N LEU A 8 -15.67 -27.49 36.91
CA LEU A 8 -14.87 -26.29 36.61
C LEU A 8 -15.07 -25.99 35.12
N THR A 9 -16.09 -25.19 34.83
CA THR A 9 -16.16 -24.48 33.56
C THR A 9 -14.90 -23.62 33.43
N THR A 10 -14.06 -23.97 32.46
CA THR A 10 -12.90 -23.22 32.00
C THR A 10 -13.36 -21.84 31.52
N LEU A 11 -13.49 -20.89 32.43
CA LEU A 11 -13.59 -19.48 32.10
C LEU A 11 -12.24 -19.08 31.55
N SER A 12 -12.22 -18.80 30.24
CA SER A 12 -11.13 -18.15 29.54
C SER A 12 -10.46 -17.07 30.39
N LEU A 13 -9.14 -17.19 30.59
CA LEU A 13 -8.28 -16.26 31.34
C LEU A 13 -8.08 -14.94 30.55
N TRP A 14 -9.15 -14.33 30.10
CA TRP A 14 -9.14 -12.98 29.58
C TRP A 14 -9.26 -12.03 30.76
N VAL A 15 -8.13 -11.54 31.25
CA VAL A 15 -8.09 -10.53 32.32
C VAL A 15 -8.85 -9.31 31.81
N ARG A 16 -10.08 -9.12 32.31
CA ARG A 16 -10.85 -7.89 32.09
C ARG A 16 -10.07 -6.76 32.77
N LEU A 17 -9.44 -5.94 31.96
CA LEU A 17 -8.81 -4.72 32.45
C LEU A 17 -9.94 -3.78 32.93
N GLN A 18 -9.86 -3.37 34.17
CA GLN A 18 -10.75 -2.34 34.72
C GLN A 18 -9.93 -1.06 34.99
N ASP A 19 -10.54 0.10 34.76
CA ASP A 19 -9.94 1.36 35.17
C ASP A 19 -10.06 1.55 36.69
N ARG A 20 -9.50 2.64 37.23
CA ARG A 20 -9.56 2.97 38.64
C ARG A 20 -10.99 3.21 39.17
N LYS A 21 -11.99 3.30 38.28
CA LYS A 21 -13.43 3.49 38.56
C LYS A 21 -14.24 2.22 38.32
N GLY A 22 -13.61 1.10 37.97
CA GLY A 22 -14.27 -0.19 37.68
C GLY A 22 -14.88 -0.29 36.29
N ALA A 23 -14.67 0.68 35.40
CA ALA A 23 -15.11 0.60 34.00
C ALA A 23 -14.31 -0.42 33.21
N GLN A 24 -14.98 -1.20 32.38
CA GLN A 24 -14.32 -2.18 31.49
C GLN A 24 -13.46 -1.43 30.47
N ILE A 25 -12.16 -1.74 30.46
CA ILE A 25 -11.23 -1.21 29.45
C ILE A 25 -11.34 -2.10 28.20
N ILE A 26 -11.84 -1.54 27.11
CA ILE A 26 -11.97 -2.23 25.84
C ILE A 26 -10.60 -2.25 25.15
N ARG A 27 -10.15 -3.43 24.73
CA ARG A 27 -8.89 -3.63 23.99
C ARG A 27 -9.00 -3.04 22.58
N TYR A 28 -7.87 -2.75 21.95
CA TYR A 28 -7.87 -2.26 20.59
C TYR A 28 -6.61 -2.65 19.83
N ILE A 29 -6.73 -2.70 18.49
CA ILE A 29 -5.65 -2.86 17.53
C ILE A 29 -5.54 -1.57 16.73
N VAL A 30 -4.32 -1.21 16.36
CA VAL A 30 -4.00 -0.04 15.53
C VAL A 30 -3.42 -0.50 14.22
N GLY A 31 -4.02 -0.07 13.11
CA GLY A 31 -3.48 -0.20 11.76
C GLY A 31 -3.00 1.14 11.23
N ILE A 32 -1.82 1.18 10.65
CA ILE A 32 -1.18 2.38 10.12
C ILE A 32 -0.79 2.14 8.66
N ASP A 33 -1.20 3.06 7.79
CA ASP A 33 -0.71 3.20 6.41
C ASP A 33 0.26 4.37 6.35
N GLY A 34 1.57 4.06 6.36
CA GLY A 34 2.68 5.01 6.43
C GLY A 34 3.16 5.45 5.06
N GLY A 35 2.53 6.45 4.47
CA GLY A 35 2.91 6.99 3.17
C GLY A 35 4.02 8.04 3.20
N GLY A 36 4.50 8.40 1.99
CA GLY A 36 5.57 9.41 1.81
C GLY A 36 5.11 10.86 1.96
N SER A 37 3.81 11.16 1.95
CA SER A 37 3.25 12.51 2.10
C SER A 37 2.29 12.63 3.29
N LYS A 38 1.67 11.56 3.69
CA LYS A 38 0.71 11.48 4.80
C LYS A 38 0.70 10.08 5.37
N THR A 39 0.26 9.97 6.63
CA THR A 39 0.04 8.71 7.32
C THR A 39 -1.41 8.65 7.78
N ASN A 40 -2.09 7.56 7.47
CA ASN A 40 -3.44 7.27 7.99
C ASN A 40 -3.33 6.22 9.09
N LEU A 41 -4.14 6.39 10.14
CA LEU A 41 -4.21 5.48 11.26
C LEU A 41 -5.68 5.11 11.52
N GLU A 42 -5.95 3.83 11.72
CA GLU A 42 -7.23 3.29 12.14
C GLU A 42 -7.07 2.53 13.46
N VAL A 43 -7.97 2.79 14.41
CA VAL A 43 -8.10 2.05 15.67
C VAL A 43 -9.40 1.27 15.63
N ARG A 44 -9.35 -0.02 15.94
CA ARG A 44 -10.53 -0.86 16.14
C ARG A 44 -10.58 -1.39 17.55
N PHE A 45 -11.70 -1.17 18.23
CA PHE A 45 -11.94 -1.60 19.58
C PHE A 45 -12.63 -2.97 19.58
N PHE A 46 -12.28 -3.84 20.52
CA PHE A 46 -12.89 -5.18 20.62
C PHE A 46 -12.79 -5.73 22.04
N ASP A 47 -13.74 -6.54 22.42
CA ASP A 47 -13.78 -7.35 23.65
C ASP A 47 -13.35 -8.79 23.37
N SER A 48 -13.90 -9.39 22.29
CA SER A 48 -13.54 -10.70 21.78
C SER A 48 -13.57 -10.70 20.25
N LEU A 49 -12.87 -11.62 19.66
CA LEU A 49 -12.87 -11.92 18.24
C LEU A 49 -12.92 -13.45 18.10
N ASP A 50 -13.89 -13.96 17.33
CA ASP A 50 -13.96 -15.36 16.92
C ASP A 50 -13.28 -15.58 15.58
N SER A 51 -13.24 -14.51 14.77
CA SER A 51 -12.57 -14.43 13.48
C SER A 51 -11.84 -13.09 13.35
N PRO A 52 -10.70 -13.03 12.60
CA PRO A 52 -10.03 -11.77 12.35
C PRO A 52 -10.91 -10.75 11.61
N TYR A 53 -11.93 -11.21 10.88
CA TYR A 53 -12.86 -10.35 10.13
C TYR A 53 -13.92 -9.70 11.01
N ASP A 54 -14.16 -10.21 12.22
CA ASP A 54 -15.11 -9.60 13.18
C ASP A 54 -14.69 -8.17 13.53
N ILE A 55 -13.38 -7.89 13.48
CA ILE A 55 -12.83 -6.56 13.74
C ILE A 55 -13.39 -5.50 12.79
N LEU A 56 -13.81 -5.86 11.57
CA LEU A 56 -14.36 -4.94 10.58
C LEU A 56 -15.70 -4.33 11.01
N ASN A 57 -16.46 -5.05 11.86
CA ASN A 57 -17.76 -4.64 12.37
C ASN A 57 -17.67 -3.91 13.71
N LYS A 58 -16.47 -3.76 14.27
CA LYS A 58 -16.26 -3.13 15.58
C LYS A 58 -16.11 -1.61 15.45
N GLU A 59 -16.33 -0.89 16.56
CA GLU A 59 -16.13 0.56 16.62
C GLU A 59 -14.75 0.97 16.10
N LYS A 60 -14.72 2.01 15.29
CA LYS A 60 -13.45 2.54 14.78
C LYS A 60 -13.25 4.00 15.10
N LYS A 61 -11.98 4.39 15.26
CA LYS A 61 -11.52 5.77 15.22
C LYS A 61 -10.41 5.90 14.21
N SER A 62 -10.33 7.04 13.55
CA SER A 62 -9.33 7.33 12.53
C SER A 62 -8.57 8.60 12.88
N PHE A 63 -7.29 8.63 12.50
CA PHE A 63 -6.42 9.78 12.70
C PHE A 63 -5.50 9.94 11.46
N LYS A 64 -5.09 11.18 11.16
CA LYS A 64 -4.17 11.49 10.07
C LYS A 64 -3.05 12.36 10.58
N THR A 65 -1.83 12.11 10.10
CA THR A 65 -0.66 12.90 10.43
C THR A 65 0.27 13.03 9.22
N GLY A 66 1.41 13.68 9.42
CA GLY A 66 2.48 13.82 8.42
C GLY A 66 3.08 12.48 7.98
N PRO A 67 4.06 12.52 7.08
CA PRO A 67 4.65 11.31 6.48
C PRO A 67 5.42 10.46 7.48
N LEU A 68 5.34 9.13 7.32
CA LEU A 68 6.10 8.14 8.10
C LEU A 68 7.29 7.58 7.30
N ASN A 69 7.31 7.75 5.97
CA ASN A 69 8.34 7.19 5.12
C ASN A 69 9.61 8.05 5.11
N VAL A 70 10.74 7.44 5.46
CA VAL A 70 12.02 8.09 5.83
C VAL A 70 12.92 8.39 4.64
N LYS A 71 12.62 7.91 3.41
CA LYS A 71 13.58 7.97 2.27
C LYS A 71 13.99 9.39 1.83
N ASN A 72 13.21 10.43 2.18
CA ASN A 72 13.47 11.80 1.72
C ASN A 72 13.18 12.88 2.78
N ILE A 73 13.10 12.55 4.07
CA ILE A 73 12.66 13.53 5.08
C ILE A 73 13.65 13.52 6.24
N ALA A 74 14.06 14.71 6.68
CA ALA A 74 14.89 14.88 7.86
C ALA A 74 14.31 14.09 9.05
N SER A 75 15.16 13.47 9.86
CA SER A 75 14.80 12.60 10.99
C SER A 75 13.74 13.18 11.96
N GLY A 76 13.51 14.50 11.91
CA GLY A 76 12.48 15.20 12.69
C GLY A 76 11.06 14.82 12.32
N SER A 77 10.70 14.68 11.05
CA SER A 77 9.31 14.48 10.63
C SER A 77 8.76 13.08 10.99
N LEU A 78 9.60 12.03 10.98
CA LEU A 78 9.21 10.71 11.47
C LEU A 78 8.83 10.76 12.94
N ASN A 79 9.67 11.38 13.78
CA ASN A 79 9.39 11.53 15.20
C ASN A 79 8.13 12.36 15.47
N GLU A 80 7.90 13.45 14.75
CA GLU A 80 6.70 14.27 14.88
C GLU A 80 5.44 13.47 14.52
N ALA A 81 5.46 12.69 13.46
CA ALA A 81 4.35 11.83 13.08
C ALA A 81 4.06 10.77 14.15
N VAL A 82 5.10 10.11 14.69
CA VAL A 82 4.95 9.11 15.76
C VAL A 82 4.43 9.76 17.05
N ILE A 83 4.96 10.91 17.46
CA ILE A 83 4.48 11.66 18.63
C ILE A 83 3.00 11.99 18.47
N SER A 84 2.59 12.49 17.31
CA SER A 84 1.19 12.84 17.04
C SER A 84 0.27 11.64 17.15
N MET A 85 0.67 10.49 16.58
CA MET A 85 -0.08 9.22 16.68
C MET A 85 -0.18 8.74 18.12
N LEU A 86 0.94 8.71 18.86
CA LEU A 86 0.95 8.25 20.25
C LEU A 86 0.13 9.19 21.18
N ASN A 87 0.15 10.49 20.94
CA ASN A 87 -0.68 11.44 21.68
C ASN A 87 -2.17 11.21 21.41
N PHE A 88 -2.56 10.94 20.16
CA PHE A 88 -3.93 10.54 19.82
C PHE A 88 -4.33 9.26 20.59
N LEU A 89 -3.48 8.22 20.58
CA LEU A 89 -3.76 6.96 21.30
C LEU A 89 -3.80 7.15 22.82
N LYS A 90 -2.93 7.98 23.39
CA LYS A 90 -2.97 8.33 24.84
C LYS A 90 -4.25 9.05 25.24
N GLY A 91 -4.90 9.76 24.30
CA GLY A 91 -6.19 10.41 24.52
C GLY A 91 -7.40 9.46 24.47
N LEU A 92 -7.21 8.20 24.06
CA LEU A 92 -8.27 7.19 24.09
C LEU A 92 -8.52 6.69 25.52
N ASN A 93 -9.72 6.11 25.76
CA ASN A 93 -10.04 5.53 27.06
C ASN A 93 -9.06 4.37 27.40
N GLY A 94 -8.38 4.46 28.53
CA GLY A 94 -7.32 3.54 28.96
C GLY A 94 -5.94 3.84 28.37
N GLY A 95 -5.79 4.81 27.46
CA GLY A 95 -4.54 5.21 26.84
C GLY A 95 -3.89 4.07 26.04
N LEU A 96 -2.58 3.92 26.15
CA LEU A 96 -1.82 2.88 25.44
C LEU A 96 -1.91 1.49 26.11
N LYS A 97 -2.38 1.38 27.34
CA LYS A 97 -2.41 0.11 28.09
C LYS A 97 -3.26 -0.98 27.42
N PRO A 98 -4.47 -0.69 26.86
CA PRO A 98 -5.28 -1.69 26.17
C PRO A 98 -4.92 -1.88 24.69
N CYS A 99 -3.83 -1.28 24.21
CA CYS A 99 -3.34 -1.49 22.86
C CYS A 99 -2.70 -2.87 22.76
N GLU A 100 -3.36 -3.81 22.10
CA GLU A 100 -2.83 -5.15 21.88
C GLU A 100 -1.66 -5.16 20.91
N MET A 101 -1.79 -4.36 19.82
CA MET A 101 -0.80 -4.33 18.76
C MET A 101 -0.92 -3.07 17.91
N ILE A 102 0.21 -2.56 17.44
CA ILE A 102 0.30 -1.60 16.34
C ILE A 102 0.92 -2.31 15.12
N VAL A 103 0.23 -2.27 13.99
CA VAL A 103 0.72 -2.78 12.71
C VAL A 103 0.93 -1.59 11.77
N VAL A 104 2.15 -1.46 11.23
CA VAL A 104 2.55 -0.39 10.31
C VAL A 104 2.81 -0.95 8.93
N GLY A 105 2.03 -0.55 7.95
CA GLY A 105 2.33 -0.73 6.53
C GLY A 105 3.15 0.44 6.01
N THR A 106 4.29 0.20 5.40
CA THR A 106 5.13 1.28 4.85
C THR A 106 5.99 0.83 3.68
N ALA A 107 6.18 1.73 2.72
CA ALA A 107 7.13 1.50 1.65
C ALA A 107 8.56 1.37 2.22
N GLY A 108 9.31 0.40 1.69
CA GLY A 108 10.68 0.14 2.13
C GLY A 108 10.81 -0.71 3.40
N ALA A 109 9.74 -1.36 3.85
CA ALA A 109 9.80 -2.34 4.95
C ALA A 109 10.73 -3.53 4.67
N SER A 110 11.15 -3.76 3.44
CA SER A 110 12.20 -4.71 3.07
C SER A 110 13.61 -4.24 3.45
N ASN A 111 13.80 -2.95 3.77
CA ASN A 111 15.06 -2.41 4.25
C ASN A 111 15.11 -2.48 5.79
N PRO A 112 16.04 -3.25 6.39
CA PRO A 112 16.17 -3.36 7.84
C PRO A 112 16.38 -2.02 8.55
N GLU A 113 17.08 -1.07 7.93
CA GLU A 113 17.30 0.26 8.48
C GLU A 113 15.99 1.05 8.61
N THR A 114 15.11 0.99 7.60
CA THR A 114 13.79 1.62 7.64
C THR A 114 12.95 1.06 8.80
N VAL A 115 12.92 -0.26 8.94
CA VAL A 115 12.21 -0.95 10.02
C VAL A 115 12.74 -0.54 11.38
N GLU A 116 14.07 -0.51 11.54
CA GLU A 116 14.71 -0.14 12.79
C GLU A 116 14.48 1.33 13.16
N ASN A 117 14.51 2.24 12.21
CA ASN A 117 14.23 3.67 12.44
C ASN A 117 12.79 3.90 12.91
N ILE A 118 11.82 3.23 12.31
CA ILE A 118 10.42 3.29 12.76
C ILE A 118 10.29 2.71 14.16
N ARG A 119 10.89 1.55 14.42
CA ARG A 119 10.87 0.91 15.74
C ARG A 119 11.47 1.82 16.82
N LYS A 120 12.64 2.41 16.57
CA LYS A 120 13.29 3.37 17.48
C LYS A 120 12.42 4.59 17.75
N ALA A 121 11.73 5.11 16.73
CA ALA A 121 10.84 6.26 16.90
C ALA A 121 9.66 5.92 17.84
N PHE A 122 9.00 4.77 17.70
CA PHE A 122 7.93 4.34 18.60
C PHE A 122 8.43 4.10 20.03
N ILE A 123 9.50 3.34 20.19
CA ILE A 123 10.09 3.04 21.51
C ILE A 123 10.60 4.31 22.19
N GLY A 124 11.34 5.16 21.47
CA GLY A 124 11.89 6.40 22.02
C GLY A 124 10.83 7.40 22.46
N ASN A 125 9.61 7.30 21.94
CA ASN A 125 8.47 8.13 22.36
C ASN A 125 7.52 7.41 23.35
N GLY A 126 8.00 6.31 23.95
CA GLY A 126 7.34 5.66 25.10
C GLY A 126 6.33 4.59 24.76
N TYR A 127 6.33 4.05 23.52
CA TYR A 127 5.55 2.86 23.18
C TYR A 127 6.35 1.59 23.50
N SER A 128 5.81 0.73 24.35
CA SER A 128 6.43 -0.53 24.78
C SER A 128 5.62 -1.78 24.42
N GLY A 129 4.51 -1.58 23.64
CA GLY A 129 3.66 -2.68 23.20
C GLY A 129 4.19 -3.40 21.95
N LYS A 130 3.38 -4.30 21.42
CA LYS A 130 3.71 -5.06 20.20
C LYS A 130 3.65 -4.16 18.97
N LEU A 131 4.74 -4.12 18.22
CA LEU A 131 4.89 -3.34 16.99
C LEU A 131 5.32 -4.25 15.84
N VAL A 132 4.46 -4.37 14.83
CA VAL A 132 4.69 -5.12 13.59
C VAL A 132 4.84 -4.14 12.45
N ILE A 133 5.88 -4.30 11.63
CA ILE A 133 6.14 -3.43 10.47
C ILE A 133 6.21 -4.33 9.24
N VAL A 134 5.38 -4.03 8.25
CA VAL A 134 5.24 -4.79 7.00
C VAL A 134 5.25 -3.86 5.79
N GLY A 135 5.32 -4.42 4.57
CA GLY A 135 5.17 -3.64 3.34
C GLY A 135 3.77 -3.00 3.22
N ASP A 136 3.71 -1.81 2.68
CA ASP A 136 2.45 -1.13 2.33
C ASP A 136 1.63 -1.92 1.31
N ASP A 137 2.29 -2.66 0.45
CA ASP A 137 1.70 -3.63 -0.49
C ASP A 137 0.94 -4.76 0.22
N ILE A 138 1.50 -5.29 1.33
CA ILE A 138 0.88 -6.35 2.13
C ILE A 138 -0.40 -5.82 2.81
N THR A 139 -0.32 -4.63 3.41
CA THR A 139 -1.50 -4.03 4.05
C THR A 139 -2.56 -3.63 3.03
N ALA A 140 -2.18 -3.10 1.88
CA ALA A 140 -3.11 -2.78 0.79
C ALA A 140 -3.80 -4.03 0.24
N LEU A 141 -3.04 -5.12 0.02
CA LEU A 141 -3.59 -6.40 -0.43
C LEU A 141 -4.57 -6.97 0.60
N LYS A 142 -4.17 -6.99 1.88
CA LYS A 142 -4.99 -7.52 2.97
C LYS A 142 -6.30 -6.75 3.15
N GLY A 143 -6.24 -5.42 3.13
CA GLY A 143 -7.42 -4.55 3.21
C GLY A 143 -8.28 -4.65 1.95
N GLY A 144 -7.67 -4.52 0.80
CA GLY A 144 -8.40 -4.48 -0.46
C GLY A 144 -9.16 -5.75 -0.80
N LEU A 145 -8.63 -6.92 -0.45
CA LEU A 145 -9.28 -8.22 -0.66
C LEU A 145 -9.96 -8.76 0.61
N SER A 146 -10.08 -7.96 1.67
CA SER A 146 -10.64 -8.41 2.96
C SER A 146 -10.00 -9.72 3.44
N GLY A 147 -8.67 -9.84 3.28
CA GLY A 147 -7.88 -11.01 3.63
C GLY A 147 -8.04 -12.25 2.73
N ARG A 148 -8.85 -12.19 1.68
CA ARG A 148 -8.96 -13.28 0.71
C ARG A 148 -7.69 -13.41 -0.13
N ALA A 149 -7.42 -14.63 -0.60
CA ALA A 149 -6.35 -14.87 -1.57
C ALA A 149 -6.64 -14.18 -2.91
N GLY A 150 -5.64 -13.55 -3.49
CA GLY A 150 -5.74 -12.80 -4.73
C GLY A 150 -4.49 -11.96 -4.99
N ALA A 151 -4.58 -11.00 -5.90
CA ALA A 151 -3.47 -10.12 -6.26
C ALA A 151 -3.87 -8.65 -6.26
N VAL A 152 -2.89 -7.78 -6.09
CA VAL A 152 -2.97 -6.34 -6.32
C VAL A 152 -1.93 -5.92 -7.34
N LEU A 153 -2.35 -5.25 -8.39
CA LEU A 153 -1.46 -4.55 -9.32
C LEU A 153 -1.46 -3.06 -8.95
N ILE A 154 -0.32 -2.58 -8.55
CA ILE A 154 -0.10 -1.18 -8.18
C ILE A 154 0.70 -0.52 -9.29
N SER A 155 0.18 0.57 -9.87
CA SER A 155 0.93 1.45 -10.76
C SER A 155 0.69 2.91 -10.38
N GLY A 156 1.73 3.51 -9.81
CA GLY A 156 1.84 4.91 -9.41
C GLY A 156 3.13 5.50 -9.95
N THR A 157 3.99 6.10 -9.10
CA THR A 157 5.35 6.51 -9.48
C THR A 157 6.20 5.32 -9.92
N GLY A 158 6.10 4.18 -9.22
CA GLY A 158 6.64 2.87 -9.59
C GLY A 158 5.52 1.88 -9.87
N SER A 159 5.85 0.61 -10.17
CA SER A 159 4.88 -0.45 -10.41
C SER A 159 5.29 -1.78 -9.79
N ILE A 160 4.31 -2.53 -9.32
CA ILE A 160 4.49 -3.84 -8.70
C ILE A 160 3.18 -4.63 -8.75
N CYS A 161 3.25 -5.93 -8.90
CA CYS A 161 2.14 -6.83 -8.64
C CYS A 161 2.49 -7.77 -7.49
N ASN A 162 1.64 -7.79 -6.46
CA ASN A 162 1.77 -8.69 -5.32
C ASN A 162 0.53 -9.56 -5.20
N GLY A 163 0.71 -10.77 -4.68
CA GLY A 163 -0.38 -11.70 -4.44
C GLY A 163 -0.16 -12.54 -3.19
N ILE A 164 -1.24 -13.08 -2.67
CA ILE A 164 -1.24 -14.09 -1.61
C ILE A 164 -2.10 -15.26 -2.08
N ASP A 165 -1.55 -16.49 -2.04
CA ASP A 165 -2.27 -17.70 -2.37
C ASP A 165 -3.18 -18.15 -1.21
N GLN A 166 -3.92 -19.26 -1.41
CA GLN A 166 -4.80 -19.82 -0.37
C GLN A 166 -4.05 -20.38 0.85
N LYS A 167 -2.76 -20.65 0.72
CA LYS A 167 -1.90 -21.16 1.80
C LYS A 167 -1.16 -20.03 2.52
N GLY A 168 -1.35 -18.77 2.09
CA GLY A 168 -0.69 -17.62 2.66
C GLY A 168 0.70 -17.35 2.07
N HIS A 169 1.12 -18.03 1.01
CA HIS A 169 2.41 -17.74 0.37
C HIS A 169 2.31 -16.45 -0.44
N SER A 170 3.32 -15.61 -0.26
CA SER A 170 3.44 -14.35 -1.01
C SER A 170 4.00 -14.59 -2.40
N LEU A 171 3.41 -13.92 -3.37
CA LEU A 171 3.83 -13.87 -4.78
C LEU A 171 4.15 -12.43 -5.13
N ARG A 172 5.18 -12.23 -5.96
CA ARG A 172 5.60 -10.89 -6.41
C ARG A 172 6.08 -10.91 -7.85
N SER A 173 5.75 -9.86 -8.59
CA SER A 173 6.30 -9.55 -9.91
C SER A 173 6.55 -8.04 -9.99
N GLY A 174 7.76 -7.65 -10.39
CA GLY A 174 8.16 -6.25 -10.53
C GLY A 174 8.49 -5.54 -9.20
N GLY A 175 8.55 -4.21 -9.25
CA GLY A 175 8.83 -3.36 -8.10
C GLY A 175 10.31 -3.36 -7.67
N TRP A 176 11.23 -3.58 -8.59
CA TRP A 176 12.67 -3.61 -8.31
C TRP A 176 13.34 -2.24 -8.41
N GLY A 177 12.54 -1.21 -8.69
CA GLY A 177 12.99 0.18 -8.74
C GLY A 177 13.17 0.70 -10.16
N TYR A 178 13.00 2.01 -10.31
CA TYR A 178 12.88 2.72 -11.59
C TYR A 178 14.12 2.65 -12.48
N LEU A 179 15.29 2.32 -11.93
CA LEU A 179 16.53 2.21 -12.71
C LEU A 179 16.64 0.90 -13.51
N ILE A 180 15.97 -0.16 -13.04
CA ILE A 180 16.10 -1.51 -13.64
C ILE A 180 14.74 -2.16 -13.93
N ASP A 181 13.64 -1.56 -13.43
CA ASP A 181 12.30 -2.11 -13.53
C ASP A 181 11.25 -0.98 -13.41
N ASP A 182 10.18 -1.17 -12.64
CA ASP A 182 9.03 -0.27 -12.50
C ASP A 182 8.31 -0.02 -13.86
N VAL A 183 8.29 -1.01 -14.73
CA VAL A 183 7.69 -0.96 -16.06
C VAL A 183 6.18 -0.67 -16.02
N GLY A 184 5.68 0.15 -16.93
CA GLY A 184 4.27 0.56 -16.94
C GLY A 184 3.87 1.51 -15.81
N SER A 185 4.84 2.02 -15.04
CA SER A 185 4.63 3.04 -14.01
C SER A 185 4.55 4.45 -14.59
N GLY A 186 4.18 5.41 -13.73
CA GLY A 186 4.24 6.82 -14.09
C GLY A 186 5.64 7.29 -14.46
N TYR A 187 6.68 6.77 -13.76
CA TYR A 187 8.05 7.06 -14.15
C TYR A 187 8.39 6.53 -15.54
N ALA A 188 8.06 5.26 -15.83
CA ALA A 188 8.32 4.66 -17.14
C ALA A 188 7.59 5.41 -18.27
N ILE A 189 6.32 5.77 -18.07
CA ILE A 189 5.53 6.55 -19.03
C ILE A 189 6.17 7.94 -19.21
N GLY A 190 6.52 8.64 -18.14
CA GLY A 190 7.15 9.95 -18.20
C GLY A 190 8.52 9.91 -18.90
N HIS A 191 9.32 8.88 -18.63
CA HIS A 191 10.60 8.64 -19.30
C HIS A 191 10.41 8.40 -20.82
N ASP A 192 9.41 7.59 -21.19
CA ASP A 192 9.10 7.33 -22.59
C ASP A 192 8.64 8.61 -23.33
N ILE A 193 7.85 9.48 -22.65
CA ILE A 193 7.47 10.80 -23.17
C ILE A 193 8.71 11.65 -23.43
N LEU A 194 9.63 11.78 -22.46
CA LEU A 194 10.88 12.54 -22.64
C LEU A 194 11.75 11.95 -23.74
N SER A 195 11.82 10.62 -23.82
CA SER A 195 12.52 9.92 -24.90
C SER A 195 11.93 10.23 -26.28
N GLN A 196 10.60 10.32 -26.40
CA GLN A 196 9.92 10.70 -27.63
C GLN A 196 10.30 12.13 -28.06
N VAL A 197 10.34 13.07 -27.13
CA VAL A 197 10.69 14.49 -27.43
C VAL A 197 12.11 14.60 -28.00
N VAL A 198 13.08 13.93 -27.39
CA VAL A 198 14.48 13.99 -27.93
C VAL A 198 14.62 13.23 -29.24
N ARG A 199 13.93 12.13 -29.44
CA ARG A 199 13.94 11.36 -30.69
C ARG A 199 13.30 12.13 -31.84
N GLU A 200 12.25 12.89 -31.60
CA GLU A 200 11.64 13.80 -32.56
C GLU A 200 12.62 14.90 -32.98
N ASN A 201 13.28 15.54 -32.01
CA ASN A 201 14.30 16.57 -32.27
C ASN A 201 15.45 16.03 -33.17
N ASP A 202 15.84 14.79 -32.96
CA ASP A 202 16.93 14.13 -33.75
C ASP A 202 16.46 13.61 -35.11
N GLY A 203 15.15 13.69 -35.42
CA GLY A 203 14.58 13.08 -36.61
C GLY A 203 14.47 11.55 -36.60
N ARG A 204 14.59 10.91 -35.40
CA ARG A 204 14.47 9.45 -35.22
C ARG A 204 13.03 8.97 -35.00
N SER A 205 12.08 9.89 -34.81
CA SER A 205 10.67 9.62 -34.72
C SER A 205 9.86 10.70 -35.43
N GLU A 206 8.59 10.39 -35.73
CA GLU A 206 7.62 11.35 -36.28
C GLU A 206 7.30 12.41 -35.24
N LYS A 207 6.77 13.56 -35.73
CA LYS A 207 6.28 14.64 -34.86
C LYS A 207 5.15 14.16 -33.97
N SER A 208 5.15 14.64 -32.74
CA SER A 208 4.16 14.30 -31.71
C SER A 208 3.75 15.57 -30.96
N VAL A 209 2.51 15.64 -30.56
CA VAL A 209 2.01 16.71 -29.69
C VAL A 209 2.67 16.68 -28.29
N LEU A 210 3.33 15.58 -27.94
CA LEU A 210 4.03 15.45 -26.66
C LEU A 210 5.13 16.47 -26.49
N THR A 211 5.82 16.87 -27.58
CA THR A 211 6.88 17.90 -27.50
C THR A 211 6.33 19.22 -26.97
N GLU A 212 5.22 19.69 -27.56
CA GLU A 212 4.55 20.94 -27.11
C GLU A 212 4.02 20.79 -25.67
N LEU A 213 3.35 19.68 -25.36
CA LEU A 213 2.82 19.41 -24.02
C LEU A 213 3.90 19.36 -22.93
N VAL A 214 5.06 18.77 -23.22
CA VAL A 214 6.20 18.75 -22.29
C VAL A 214 6.76 20.14 -22.10
N TYR A 215 6.95 20.91 -23.19
CA TYR A 215 7.49 22.25 -23.11
C TYR A 215 6.57 23.17 -22.30
N GLU A 216 5.27 23.09 -22.53
CA GLU A 216 4.27 23.83 -21.75
C GLU A 216 4.29 23.40 -20.27
N ARG A 217 4.27 22.10 -19.99
CA ARG A 217 4.22 21.56 -18.63
C ARG A 217 5.44 21.94 -17.80
N LEU A 218 6.64 21.97 -18.40
CA LEU A 218 7.90 22.29 -17.74
C LEU A 218 8.28 23.76 -17.84
N ASN A 219 7.52 24.56 -18.60
CA ASN A 219 7.80 25.96 -18.90
C ASN A 219 9.22 26.14 -19.51
N ILE A 220 9.51 25.33 -20.54
CA ILE A 220 10.76 25.34 -21.30
C ILE A 220 10.47 25.51 -22.78
N SER A 221 11.50 25.77 -23.61
CA SER A 221 11.33 26.04 -25.05
C SER A 221 12.33 25.30 -25.94
N SER A 222 13.24 24.53 -25.36
CA SER A 222 14.35 23.94 -26.09
C SER A 222 14.82 22.62 -25.48
N ILE A 223 15.49 21.80 -26.32
CA ILE A 223 16.14 20.55 -25.85
C ILE A 223 17.22 20.80 -24.80
N PRO A 224 18.11 21.83 -24.92
CA PRO A 224 19.07 22.12 -23.86
C PRO A 224 18.40 22.38 -22.49
N GLU A 225 17.27 23.10 -22.46
CA GLU A 225 16.52 23.33 -21.23
C GLU A 225 15.89 22.04 -20.69
N LEU A 226 15.38 21.16 -21.58
CA LEU A 226 14.87 19.85 -21.20
C LEU A 226 15.97 19.00 -20.53
N ILE A 227 17.16 18.97 -21.12
CA ILE A 227 18.31 18.26 -20.56
C ILE A 227 18.71 18.84 -19.22
N ALA A 228 18.79 20.17 -19.10
CA ALA A 228 19.08 20.84 -17.84
C ALA A 228 18.06 20.51 -16.74
N TYR A 229 16.77 20.42 -17.09
CA TYR A 229 15.72 19.99 -16.16
C TYR A 229 15.93 18.53 -15.70
N VAL A 230 16.08 17.59 -16.64
CA VAL A 230 16.17 16.15 -16.35
C VAL A 230 17.39 15.82 -15.49
N TYR A 231 18.54 16.48 -15.73
CA TYR A 231 19.79 16.24 -15.00
C TYR A 231 20.00 17.19 -13.80
N SER A 232 19.00 18.00 -13.46
CA SER A 232 19.05 18.82 -12.25
C SER A 232 19.06 17.96 -10.99
N GLU A 233 19.85 18.34 -9.97
CA GLU A 233 19.84 17.70 -8.66
C GLU A 233 18.46 17.76 -7.97
N ASN A 234 17.62 18.70 -8.37
CA ASN A 234 16.26 18.88 -7.85
C ASN A 234 15.23 18.00 -8.57
N THR A 235 15.58 17.37 -9.69
CA THR A 235 14.66 16.52 -10.45
C THR A 235 14.81 15.07 -10.05
N GLY A 236 13.78 14.52 -9.41
CA GLY A 236 13.74 13.13 -8.99
C GLY A 236 12.75 12.31 -9.81
N LYS A 237 12.63 11.03 -9.43
CA LYS A 237 11.71 10.10 -10.10
C LYS A 237 10.25 10.57 -10.10
N ASN A 238 9.85 11.31 -9.06
CA ASN A 238 8.46 11.80 -8.93
C ASN A 238 8.17 12.91 -9.95
N ASP A 239 9.16 13.73 -10.28
CA ASP A 239 9.02 14.82 -11.25
C ASP A 239 8.89 14.27 -12.66
N ILE A 240 9.64 13.22 -12.99
CA ILE A 240 9.50 12.50 -14.25
C ILE A 240 8.13 11.80 -14.31
N ALA A 241 7.71 11.11 -13.23
CA ALA A 241 6.41 10.45 -13.17
C ALA A 241 5.23 11.42 -13.28
N ALA A 242 5.40 12.69 -12.87
CA ALA A 242 4.39 13.73 -13.01
C ALA A 242 4.06 14.11 -14.46
N LEU A 243 4.88 13.68 -15.42
CA LEU A 243 4.62 13.86 -16.86
C LEU A 243 3.67 12.78 -17.43
N ALA A 244 3.45 11.66 -16.72
CA ALA A 244 2.62 10.57 -17.23
C ALA A 244 1.21 10.98 -17.70
N PRO A 245 0.50 11.94 -17.06
CA PRO A 245 -0.80 12.40 -17.55
C PRO A 245 -0.79 12.95 -18.98
N LEU A 246 0.34 13.46 -19.48
CA LEU A 246 0.46 13.97 -20.85
C LEU A 246 0.17 12.90 -21.91
N VAL A 247 0.41 11.62 -21.58
CA VAL A 247 0.04 10.53 -22.52
C VAL A 247 -1.45 10.52 -22.81
N ALA A 248 -2.30 10.78 -21.81
CA ALA A 248 -3.76 10.84 -22.02
C ALA A 248 -4.16 12.10 -22.81
N GLU A 249 -3.49 13.23 -22.58
CA GLU A 249 -3.72 14.47 -23.35
C GLU A 249 -3.35 14.28 -24.81
N GLY A 250 -2.23 13.62 -25.12
CA GLY A 250 -1.83 13.28 -26.49
C GLY A 250 -2.78 12.27 -27.15
N MET A 251 -3.17 11.22 -26.41
CA MET A 251 -4.16 10.25 -26.91
C MET A 251 -5.50 10.90 -27.29
N ALA A 252 -5.96 11.86 -26.49
CA ALA A 252 -7.20 12.61 -26.78
C ALA A 252 -7.10 13.43 -28.08
N LYS A 253 -5.88 13.79 -28.51
CA LYS A 253 -5.59 14.46 -29.79
C LYS A 253 -5.29 13.47 -30.94
N GLY A 254 -5.42 12.17 -30.69
CA GLY A 254 -5.13 11.11 -31.68
C GLY A 254 -3.64 10.91 -31.96
N ASP A 255 -2.74 11.37 -31.07
CA ASP A 255 -1.31 11.29 -31.26
C ASP A 255 -0.81 9.84 -31.17
N LYS A 256 -0.14 9.41 -32.25
CA LYS A 256 0.34 8.02 -32.38
C LYS A 256 1.38 7.68 -31.33
N ALA A 257 2.34 8.56 -31.04
CA ALA A 257 3.38 8.33 -30.05
C ALA A 257 2.79 8.11 -28.66
N SER A 258 1.79 8.91 -28.27
CA SER A 258 1.07 8.75 -27.01
C SER A 258 0.33 7.41 -26.92
N ILE A 259 -0.29 6.96 -28.02
CA ILE A 259 -0.95 5.66 -28.10
C ILE A 259 0.08 4.54 -27.93
N ASP A 260 1.21 4.60 -28.65
CA ASP A 260 2.28 3.60 -28.61
C ASP A 260 2.92 3.50 -27.20
N ILE A 261 3.10 4.64 -26.51
CA ILE A 261 3.60 4.69 -25.13
C ILE A 261 2.59 4.03 -24.17
N CYS A 262 1.31 4.37 -24.31
CA CYS A 262 0.25 3.76 -23.50
C CYS A 262 0.19 2.24 -23.71
N ASP A 263 0.23 1.77 -24.96
CA ASP A 263 0.13 0.35 -25.29
C ASP A 263 1.34 -0.45 -24.76
N ARG A 264 2.55 0.13 -24.78
CA ARG A 264 3.72 -0.48 -24.11
C ARG A 264 3.50 -0.57 -22.60
N ALA A 265 3.09 0.52 -21.95
CA ALA A 265 2.82 0.52 -20.51
C ALA A 265 1.77 -0.53 -20.13
N VAL A 266 0.70 -0.64 -20.90
CA VAL A 266 -0.35 -1.65 -20.72
C VAL A 266 0.17 -3.06 -20.87
N SER A 267 1.01 -3.33 -21.88
CA SER A 267 1.62 -4.65 -22.11
C SER A 267 2.48 -5.09 -20.93
N GLU A 268 3.27 -4.18 -20.38
CA GLU A 268 4.13 -4.45 -19.23
C GLU A 268 3.30 -4.69 -17.95
N LEU A 269 2.27 -3.89 -17.71
CA LEU A 269 1.37 -4.09 -16.58
C LEU A 269 0.63 -5.43 -16.67
N CYS A 270 0.23 -5.84 -17.87
CA CYS A 270 -0.36 -7.17 -18.09
C CYS A 270 0.63 -8.28 -17.75
N SER A 271 1.89 -8.15 -18.18
CA SER A 271 2.95 -9.12 -17.87
C SER A 271 3.18 -9.27 -16.35
N LEU A 272 3.24 -8.15 -15.62
CA LEU A 272 3.35 -8.17 -14.14
C LEU A 272 2.18 -8.91 -13.50
N ALA A 273 0.95 -8.59 -13.91
CA ALA A 273 -0.26 -9.20 -13.34
C ALA A 273 -0.34 -10.70 -13.68
N GLU A 274 -0.08 -11.09 -14.92
CA GLU A 274 -0.15 -12.48 -15.39
C GLU A 274 0.84 -13.38 -14.64
N ALA A 275 2.04 -12.91 -14.33
CA ALA A 275 3.02 -13.66 -13.58
C ALA A 275 2.52 -14.03 -12.18
N VAL A 276 1.88 -13.09 -11.48
CA VAL A 276 1.30 -13.33 -10.13
C VAL A 276 0.04 -14.17 -10.21
N ILE A 277 -0.89 -13.84 -11.12
CA ILE A 277 -2.16 -14.56 -11.29
C ILE A 277 -1.92 -16.04 -11.58
N LYS A 278 -0.93 -16.36 -12.41
CA LYS A 278 -0.53 -17.75 -12.69
C LYS A 278 -0.06 -18.47 -11.43
N GLY A 279 0.70 -17.79 -10.57
CA GLY A 279 1.20 -18.37 -9.33
C GLY A 279 0.15 -18.56 -8.25
N LEU A 280 -1.03 -17.91 -8.34
CA LEU A 280 -2.14 -18.10 -7.37
C LEU A 280 -2.79 -19.47 -7.48
N GLU A 281 -2.63 -20.20 -8.59
CA GLU A 281 -3.21 -21.53 -8.84
C GLU A 281 -4.74 -21.62 -8.58
N ARG A 282 -5.48 -20.53 -8.84
CA ARG A 282 -6.93 -20.43 -8.62
C ARG A 282 -7.70 -20.49 -9.93
N LYS A 283 -8.86 -21.16 -9.91
CA LYS A 283 -9.77 -21.19 -11.07
C LYS A 283 -10.35 -19.80 -11.39
N HIS A 284 -10.67 -19.03 -10.38
CA HIS A 284 -11.22 -17.67 -10.49
C HIS A 284 -10.44 -16.73 -9.57
N PRO A 285 -9.22 -16.30 -9.98
CA PRO A 285 -8.44 -15.38 -9.19
C PRO A 285 -9.03 -13.97 -9.22
N GLU A 286 -8.75 -13.19 -8.18
CA GLU A 286 -9.14 -11.79 -8.07
C GLU A 286 -7.92 -10.91 -8.20
N LEU A 287 -8.00 -9.89 -9.06
CA LEU A 287 -6.98 -8.87 -9.27
C LEU A 287 -7.53 -7.50 -8.92
N MET A 288 -6.98 -6.89 -7.90
CA MET A 288 -7.28 -5.54 -7.49
C MET A 288 -6.35 -4.56 -8.20
N LEU A 289 -6.87 -3.40 -8.62
CA LEU A 289 -6.09 -2.33 -9.24
C LEU A 289 -5.88 -1.18 -8.25
N SER A 290 -4.64 -0.69 -8.18
CA SER A 290 -4.25 0.42 -7.29
C SER A 290 -3.18 1.32 -7.94
N GLY A 291 -2.88 2.46 -7.30
CA GLY A 291 -1.93 3.45 -7.80
C GLY A 291 -2.54 4.43 -8.79
N SER A 292 -1.93 5.61 -8.90
CA SER A 292 -2.50 6.76 -9.63
C SER A 292 -2.66 6.51 -11.14
N ILE A 293 -1.82 5.69 -11.74
CA ILE A 293 -1.92 5.34 -13.17
C ILE A 293 -3.16 4.50 -13.43
N LEU A 294 -3.40 3.48 -12.61
CA LEU A 294 -4.55 2.59 -12.78
C LEU A 294 -5.86 3.10 -12.17
N THR A 295 -5.81 4.12 -11.29
CA THR A 295 -7.04 4.65 -10.67
C THR A 295 -7.47 6.01 -11.21
N LYS A 296 -6.55 6.82 -11.76
CA LYS A 296 -6.84 8.20 -12.22
C LYS A 296 -6.61 8.40 -13.70
N LEU A 297 -5.67 7.65 -14.33
CA LEU A 297 -5.36 7.79 -15.75
C LEU A 297 -6.24 6.84 -16.57
N LEU A 298 -7.52 7.23 -16.75
CA LEU A 298 -8.56 6.38 -17.34
C LEU A 298 -8.17 5.73 -18.67
N PRO A 299 -7.53 6.41 -19.66
CA PRO A 299 -7.17 5.77 -20.91
C PRO A 299 -6.22 4.57 -20.75
N VAL A 300 -5.26 4.63 -19.79
CA VAL A 300 -4.39 3.52 -19.49
C VAL A 300 -5.15 2.39 -18.80
N ARG A 301 -5.98 2.75 -17.80
CA ARG A 301 -6.80 1.78 -17.06
C ARG A 301 -7.71 0.97 -18.00
N GLU A 302 -8.46 1.65 -18.85
CA GLU A 302 -9.44 1.01 -19.75
C GLU A 302 -8.75 0.08 -20.75
N ARG A 303 -7.62 0.52 -21.31
CA ARG A 303 -6.79 -0.30 -22.20
C ARG A 303 -6.21 -1.50 -21.47
N PHE A 304 -5.72 -1.31 -20.25
CA PHE A 304 -5.24 -2.41 -19.42
C PHE A 304 -6.36 -3.45 -19.18
N ILE A 305 -7.52 -3.01 -18.68
CA ILE A 305 -8.65 -3.91 -18.40
C ILE A 305 -9.03 -4.70 -19.66
N LYS A 306 -9.14 -4.03 -20.81
CA LYS A 306 -9.50 -4.66 -22.09
C LYS A 306 -8.44 -5.68 -22.51
N ALA A 307 -7.15 -5.32 -22.52
CA ALA A 307 -6.06 -6.17 -22.92
C ALA A 307 -5.87 -7.36 -21.97
N PHE A 308 -5.95 -7.12 -20.65
CA PHE A 308 -5.80 -8.16 -19.65
C PHE A 308 -6.95 -9.18 -19.69
N LYS A 309 -8.19 -8.71 -19.75
CA LYS A 309 -9.39 -9.57 -19.81
C LYS A 309 -9.48 -10.40 -21.09
N SER A 310 -8.97 -9.92 -22.22
CA SER A 310 -8.96 -10.70 -23.47
C SER A 310 -8.09 -11.96 -23.37
N ARG A 311 -7.15 -12.01 -22.44
CA ARG A 311 -6.23 -13.14 -22.20
C ARG A 311 -6.55 -13.90 -20.90
N ASN A 312 -7.29 -13.28 -19.99
CA ASN A 312 -7.54 -13.75 -18.64
C ASN A 312 -9.02 -13.58 -18.26
N GLU A 313 -9.94 -14.17 -19.03
CA GLU A 313 -11.40 -13.99 -18.88
C GLU A 313 -11.92 -14.39 -17.49
N ASN A 314 -11.31 -15.40 -16.88
CA ASN A 314 -11.69 -15.95 -15.58
C ASN A 314 -11.22 -15.11 -14.38
N VAL A 315 -10.38 -14.09 -14.61
CA VAL A 315 -9.91 -13.21 -13.53
C VAL A 315 -10.96 -12.14 -13.24
N LYS A 316 -11.37 -12.02 -11.98
CA LYS A 316 -12.20 -10.91 -11.52
C LYS A 316 -11.32 -9.69 -11.24
N ILE A 317 -11.58 -8.58 -11.93
CA ILE A 317 -10.97 -7.28 -11.61
C ILE A 317 -11.87 -6.58 -10.60
N SER A 318 -11.30 -6.11 -9.49
CA SER A 318 -12.03 -5.46 -8.40
C SER A 318 -11.38 -4.15 -7.94
N GLU A 319 -12.17 -3.36 -7.25
CA GLU A 319 -11.68 -2.22 -6.47
C GLU A 319 -11.38 -2.67 -5.04
N PRO A 320 -10.50 -1.95 -4.29
CA PRO A 320 -10.26 -2.23 -2.89
C PRO A 320 -11.55 -2.16 -2.06
N GLU A 321 -11.83 -3.20 -1.27
CA GLU A 321 -12.99 -3.21 -0.35
C GLU A 321 -12.72 -2.33 0.88
N HIS A 322 -11.49 -2.34 1.37
CA HIS A 322 -11.04 -1.55 2.52
C HIS A 322 -9.68 -0.90 2.24
N SER A 323 -9.35 0.08 3.07
CA SER A 323 -8.08 0.80 2.99
C SER A 323 -6.88 -0.02 3.51
N ALA A 324 -5.66 0.46 3.26
CA ALA A 324 -4.44 -0.19 3.73
C ALA A 324 -4.32 -0.20 5.26
N GLU A 325 -4.74 0.88 5.94
CA GLU A 325 -4.79 0.91 7.41
C GLU A 325 -5.78 -0.10 7.98
N THR A 326 -6.91 -0.37 7.31
CA THR A 326 -7.82 -1.45 7.67
C THR A 326 -7.16 -2.82 7.46
N GLY A 327 -6.40 -2.98 6.38
CA GLY A 327 -5.60 -4.19 6.14
C GLY A 327 -4.56 -4.44 7.23
N ALA A 328 -3.92 -3.38 7.72
CA ALA A 328 -3.01 -3.46 8.87
C ALA A 328 -3.74 -3.92 10.14
N VAL A 329 -4.96 -3.44 10.39
CA VAL A 329 -5.81 -3.91 11.51
C VAL A 329 -6.13 -5.40 11.37
N LEU A 330 -6.48 -5.87 10.15
CA LEU A 330 -6.76 -7.29 9.90
C LEU A 330 -5.56 -8.18 10.20
N ILE A 331 -4.34 -7.76 9.83
CA ILE A 331 -3.10 -8.47 10.18
C ILE A 331 -2.96 -8.56 11.71
N GLY A 332 -3.19 -7.46 12.42
CA GLY A 332 -3.14 -7.43 13.88
C GLY A 332 -4.17 -8.36 14.52
N ALA A 333 -5.40 -8.40 14.01
CA ALA A 333 -6.45 -9.30 14.48
C ALA A 333 -6.11 -10.78 14.29
N GLU A 334 -5.51 -11.14 13.16
CA GLU A 334 -5.03 -12.51 12.91
C GLU A 334 -3.94 -12.91 13.92
N MET A 335 -2.97 -12.03 14.17
CA MET A 335 -1.89 -12.31 15.11
C MET A 335 -2.39 -12.45 16.55
N VAL A 336 -3.32 -11.61 16.98
CA VAL A 336 -3.94 -11.68 18.32
C VAL A 336 -4.66 -13.02 18.51
N LEU A 337 -5.41 -13.48 17.51
CA LEU A 337 -6.09 -14.77 17.55
C LEU A 337 -5.13 -15.96 17.56
N GLN A 338 -4.05 -15.90 16.76
CA GLN A 338 -3.04 -16.97 16.75
C GLN A 338 -2.35 -17.11 18.11
N GLU A 339 -2.00 -16.01 18.77
CA GLU A 339 -1.42 -16.02 20.11
C GLU A 339 -2.40 -16.59 21.16
N GLY A 340 -3.68 -16.22 21.08
CA GLY A 340 -4.72 -16.77 21.96
C GLY A 340 -4.80 -18.29 21.87
N ASN A 341 -4.87 -18.83 20.65
CA ASN A 341 -4.95 -20.27 20.38
C ASN A 341 -3.69 -21.04 20.86
N LEU A 342 -2.50 -20.41 20.79
CA LEU A 342 -1.26 -21.02 21.29
C LEU A 342 -1.23 -21.12 22.81
N LEU A 343 -1.83 -20.18 23.51
CA LEU A 343 -1.92 -20.19 24.99
C LEU A 343 -2.93 -21.24 25.47
N GLU A 344 -4.06 -21.42 24.76
CA GLU A 344 -5.06 -22.42 25.09
C GLU A 344 -4.56 -23.88 24.86
N ASN A 345 -3.76 -24.09 23.83
CA ASN A 345 -3.19 -25.43 23.52
C ASN A 345 -2.04 -25.86 24.44
N ASN A 346 -1.46 -24.93 25.22
CA ASN A 346 -0.37 -25.17 26.15
C ASN A 346 -0.82 -25.15 27.63
N SER A 347 -2.08 -24.97 27.91
CA SER A 347 -2.72 -24.99 29.22
C SER A 347 -3.54 -26.26 29.44
#